data_120be1d52795d01f479ae9bd2854926d
#
_entry.id   120be1d52795d01f479ae9bd2854926d
#
_cell.length_a   1.000
_cell.length_b   1.000
_cell.length_c   1.000
_cell.angle_alpha   90.00
_cell.angle_beta   90.00
_cell.angle_gamma   90.00
#
_symmetry.space_group_name_H-M   'P 1'
#
loop_
_entity.id
_entity.type
_entity.pdbx_description
1 polymer ?
#
loop_
_entity_poly.entity_id
_entity_poly.type
_entity_poly.pdbx_seq_one_letter_code
_entity_poly.pdbx_strand_id
1 'polypeptide(L)'
;MQNAKSRLQWVLDNAKEEELKDLVRLRLAGISLDEKKYDDAVRLLDTKHGESFDGLYADLKGDVLTSAGKVSEARAAYQVALDKLGKKGTYHSIVQMKLDALAEGK
;
A
#
# COMPACT_ATOMS: atom_id res chain seq x y z
N MET A 1 -0.65 19.82 -1.05
CA MET A 1 -1.35 18.54 -0.91
C MET A 1 -2.46 18.38 -1.93
N GLN A 2 -3.41 19.32 -1.97
CA GLN A 2 -4.49 19.21 -2.95
C GLN A 2 -3.96 19.17 -4.39
N ASN A 3 -2.95 19.99 -4.68
CA ASN A 3 -2.39 20.02 -6.04
C ASN A 3 -1.79 18.66 -6.44
N ALA A 4 -1.06 18.02 -5.52
CA ALA A 4 -0.46 16.71 -5.81
C ALA A 4 -1.54 15.66 -6.03
N LYS A 5 -2.56 15.66 -5.18
CA LYS A 5 -3.65 14.71 -5.27
C LYS A 5 -4.42 14.89 -6.58
N SER A 6 -4.71 16.14 -6.93
CA SER A 6 -5.42 16.45 -8.18
C SER A 6 -4.62 16.04 -9.42
N ARG A 7 -3.32 16.29 -9.39
CA ARG A 7 -2.45 15.91 -10.52
C ARG A 7 -2.38 14.41 -10.68
N LEU A 8 -2.25 13.70 -9.58
CA LEU A 8 -2.20 12.24 -9.62
C LEU A 8 -3.53 11.66 -10.14
N GLN A 9 -4.64 12.23 -9.68
CA GLN A 9 -5.94 11.80 -10.15
C GLN A 9 -6.10 12.03 -11.65
N TRP A 10 -5.61 13.17 -12.13
CA TRP A 10 -5.66 13.47 -13.56
C TRP A 10 -4.86 12.43 -14.36
N VAL A 11 -3.66 12.09 -13.87
CA VAL A 11 -2.84 11.08 -14.55
C VAL A 11 -3.56 9.74 -14.55
N LEU A 12 -4.15 9.35 -13.41
CA LEU A 12 -4.87 8.09 -13.33
C LEU A 12 -6.01 8.02 -14.33
N ASP A 13 -6.75 9.13 -14.49
CA ASP A 13 -7.90 9.18 -15.36
C ASP A 13 -7.50 9.21 -16.84
N ASN A 14 -6.31 9.69 -17.17
CA ASN A 14 -5.90 9.92 -18.55
C ASN A 14 -4.77 9.05 -19.06
N ALA A 15 -4.03 8.38 -18.19
CA ALA A 15 -2.92 7.54 -18.61
C ALA A 15 -3.43 6.29 -19.33
N LYS A 16 -2.64 5.84 -20.29
CA LYS A 16 -2.96 4.63 -21.05
C LYS A 16 -2.13 3.44 -20.58
N GLU A 17 -1.00 3.71 -19.94
CA GLU A 17 -0.10 2.66 -19.49
C GLU A 17 -0.53 2.13 -18.13
N GLU A 18 -0.75 0.83 -18.05
CA GLU A 18 -1.22 0.21 -16.80
C GLU A 18 -0.21 0.35 -15.67
N GLU A 19 1.08 0.22 -15.98
CA GLU A 19 2.11 0.37 -14.95
C GLU A 19 2.09 1.76 -14.33
N LEU A 20 1.87 2.78 -15.14
CA LEU A 20 1.79 4.15 -14.62
C LEU A 20 0.57 4.32 -13.74
N LYS A 21 -0.55 3.74 -14.13
CA LYS A 21 -1.76 3.80 -13.31
C LYS A 21 -1.55 3.10 -11.97
N ASP A 22 -0.87 1.95 -11.97
CA ASP A 22 -0.60 1.22 -10.73
C ASP A 22 0.27 2.05 -9.79
N LEU A 23 1.29 2.71 -10.33
CA LEU A 23 2.14 3.57 -9.53
C LEU A 23 1.36 4.74 -8.95
N VAL A 24 0.50 5.35 -9.76
CA VAL A 24 -0.30 6.50 -9.33
C VAL A 24 -1.29 6.09 -8.23
N ARG A 25 -1.92 4.92 -8.37
CA ARG A 25 -2.82 4.43 -7.33
C ARG A 25 -2.08 4.24 -6.00
N LEU A 26 -0.86 3.72 -6.08
CA LEU A 26 -0.04 3.54 -4.88
C LEU A 26 0.21 4.87 -4.19
N ARG A 27 0.56 5.89 -4.96
CA ARG A 27 0.82 7.23 -4.40
C ARG A 27 -0.44 7.87 -3.83
N LEU A 28 -1.56 7.71 -4.53
CA LEU A 28 -2.85 8.22 -4.04
C LEU A 28 -3.25 7.53 -2.75
N ALA A 29 -3.01 6.23 -2.65
CA ALA A 29 -3.31 5.50 -1.42
C ALA A 29 -2.46 6.02 -0.27
N GLY A 30 -1.19 6.36 -0.53
CA GLY A 30 -0.33 6.95 0.48
C GLY A 30 -0.85 8.29 0.98
N ILE A 31 -1.34 9.11 0.05
CA ILE A 31 -1.95 10.39 0.43
C ILE A 31 -3.21 10.18 1.26
N SER A 32 -4.04 9.22 0.85
CA SER A 32 -5.25 8.91 1.60
C SER A 32 -4.93 8.45 3.02
N LEU A 33 -3.86 7.67 3.17
CA LEU A 33 -3.38 7.26 4.50
C LEU A 33 -3.00 8.48 5.32
N ASP A 34 -2.24 9.40 4.73
CA ASP A 34 -1.81 10.62 5.44
C ASP A 34 -3.01 11.46 5.87
N GLU A 35 -4.08 11.44 5.07
CA GLU A 35 -5.31 12.16 5.39
C GLU A 35 -6.24 11.37 6.30
N LYS A 36 -5.82 10.19 6.72
CA LYS A 36 -6.61 9.28 7.57
C LYS A 36 -7.89 8.80 6.90
N LYS A 37 -7.89 8.78 5.58
CA LYS A 37 -9.02 8.26 4.79
C LYS A 37 -8.74 6.79 4.46
N TYR A 38 -8.86 5.95 5.48
CA TYR A 38 -8.44 4.56 5.38
C TYR A 38 -9.24 3.74 4.38
N ASP A 39 -10.54 3.95 4.32
CA ASP A 39 -11.39 3.22 3.38
C ASP A 39 -11.03 3.55 1.93
N ASP A 40 -10.75 4.82 1.66
CA ASP A 40 -10.34 5.25 0.32
C ASP A 40 -9.02 4.61 -0.05
N ALA A 41 -8.07 4.58 0.89
CA ALA A 41 -6.76 3.98 0.66
C ALA A 41 -6.90 2.49 0.35
N VAL A 42 -7.68 1.76 1.13
CA VAL A 42 -7.87 0.33 0.90
C VAL A 42 -8.53 0.09 -0.45
N ARG A 43 -9.51 0.90 -0.80
CA ARG A 43 -10.20 0.74 -2.09
C ARG A 43 -9.23 0.88 -3.26
N LEU A 44 -8.33 1.86 -3.19
CA LEU A 44 -7.31 2.03 -4.22
C LEU A 44 -6.39 0.81 -4.30
N LEU A 45 -5.97 0.30 -3.14
CA LEU A 45 -5.04 -0.83 -3.09
C LEU A 45 -5.68 -2.16 -3.44
N ASP A 46 -6.98 -2.27 -3.33
CA ASP A 46 -7.71 -3.48 -3.71
C ASP A 46 -8.05 -3.51 -5.21
N THR A 47 -7.76 -2.44 -5.94
CA THR A 47 -7.96 -2.39 -7.38
C THR A 47 -6.95 -3.34 -8.04
N LYS A 48 -7.40 -4.02 -9.09
CA LYS A 48 -6.54 -4.92 -9.84
C LYS A 48 -5.30 -4.17 -10.34
N HIS A 49 -4.15 -4.81 -10.21
CA HIS A 49 -2.86 -4.21 -10.59
C HIS A 49 -1.92 -5.31 -11.11
N GLY A 50 -0.78 -4.87 -11.68
CA GLY A 50 0.20 -5.80 -12.19
C GLY A 50 0.93 -6.52 -11.06
N GLU A 51 1.40 -7.74 -11.36
CA GLU A 51 2.06 -8.57 -10.35
C GLU A 51 3.30 -7.92 -9.76
N SER A 52 3.99 -7.09 -10.54
CA SER A 52 5.19 -6.42 -10.04
C SER A 52 4.89 -5.45 -8.90
N PHE A 53 3.64 -5.06 -8.73
CA PHE A 53 3.21 -4.17 -7.66
C PHE A 53 2.61 -4.90 -6.46
N ASP A 54 2.45 -6.22 -6.54
CA ASP A 54 1.78 -6.98 -5.47
C ASP A 54 2.39 -6.72 -4.09
N GLY A 55 3.72 -6.79 -4.00
CA GLY A 55 4.39 -6.58 -2.72
C GLY A 55 4.20 -5.18 -2.18
N LEU A 56 4.35 -4.18 -3.05
CA LEU A 56 4.23 -2.79 -2.64
C LEU A 56 2.80 -2.44 -2.21
N TYR A 57 1.82 -2.93 -2.95
CA TYR A 57 0.41 -2.71 -2.62
C TYR A 57 0.06 -3.37 -1.29
N ALA A 58 0.54 -4.59 -1.07
CA ALA A 58 0.25 -5.32 0.17
C ALA A 58 0.92 -4.64 1.37
N ASP A 59 2.15 -4.16 1.20
CA ASP A 59 2.85 -3.46 2.27
C ASP A 59 2.11 -2.19 2.68
N LEU A 60 1.74 -1.37 1.71
CA LEU A 60 1.01 -0.14 2.02
C LEU A 60 -0.36 -0.45 2.62
N LYS A 61 -1.02 -1.50 2.15
CA LYS A 61 -2.28 -1.92 2.74
C LYS A 61 -2.10 -2.29 4.21
N GLY A 62 -1.00 -2.97 4.53
CA GLY A 62 -0.67 -3.26 5.92
C GLY A 62 -0.52 -1.99 6.75
N ASP A 63 0.15 -0.98 6.19
CA ASP A 63 0.31 0.31 6.87
C ASP A 63 -1.04 0.97 7.13
N VAL A 64 -1.93 0.96 6.14
CA VAL A 64 -3.26 1.55 6.27
C VAL A 64 -4.06 0.83 7.35
N LEU A 65 -4.05 -0.49 7.32
CA LEU A 65 -4.81 -1.29 8.28
C LEU A 65 -4.27 -1.15 9.70
N THR A 66 -2.94 -1.03 9.83
CA THR A 66 -2.33 -0.76 11.13
C THR A 66 -2.84 0.57 11.68
N SER A 67 -2.82 1.61 10.86
CA SER A 67 -3.29 2.93 11.28
C SER A 67 -4.78 2.93 11.61
N ALA A 68 -5.54 2.09 10.94
CA ALA A 68 -6.98 1.96 11.20
C ALA A 68 -7.29 1.08 12.42
N GLY A 69 -6.27 0.52 13.04
CA GLY A 69 -6.46 -0.33 14.22
C GLY A 69 -6.86 -1.76 13.90
N LYS A 70 -6.79 -2.16 12.65
CA LYS A 70 -7.17 -3.51 12.22
C LYS A 70 -5.95 -4.42 12.17
N VAL A 71 -5.48 -4.81 13.36
CA VAL A 71 -4.19 -5.50 13.50
C VAL A 71 -4.15 -6.85 12.80
N SER A 72 -5.19 -7.66 12.93
CA SER A 72 -5.19 -8.97 12.28
C SER A 72 -5.13 -8.87 10.76
N GLU A 73 -5.89 -7.95 10.20
CA GLU A 73 -5.89 -7.73 8.75
C GLU A 73 -4.56 -7.14 8.28
N ALA A 74 -3.99 -6.24 9.09
CA ALA A 74 -2.68 -5.66 8.78
C ALA A 74 -1.61 -6.74 8.72
N ARG A 75 -1.64 -7.64 9.69
CA ARG A 75 -0.68 -8.75 9.74
C ARG A 75 -0.79 -9.61 8.48
N ALA A 76 -2.01 -9.93 8.06
CA ALA A 76 -2.23 -10.71 6.85
C ALA A 76 -1.68 -9.98 5.61
N ALA A 77 -1.90 -8.65 5.54
CA ALA A 77 -1.41 -7.86 4.41
C ALA A 77 0.12 -7.86 4.35
N TYR A 78 0.79 -7.68 5.49
CA TYR A 78 2.25 -7.72 5.52
C TYR A 78 2.78 -9.10 5.16
N GLN A 79 2.07 -10.16 5.55
CA GLN A 79 2.50 -11.50 5.19
C GLN A 79 2.44 -11.69 3.66
N VAL A 80 1.41 -11.18 3.02
CA VAL A 80 1.34 -11.21 1.56
C VAL A 80 2.51 -10.42 0.96
N ALA A 81 2.82 -9.26 1.54
CA ALA A 81 3.94 -8.46 1.06
C ALA A 81 5.24 -9.24 1.13
N LEU A 82 5.50 -9.93 2.24
CA LEU A 82 6.71 -10.74 2.40
C LEU A 82 6.77 -11.85 1.34
N ASP A 83 5.64 -12.49 1.08
CA ASP A 83 5.59 -13.57 0.09
C ASP A 83 5.87 -13.07 -1.33
N LYS A 84 5.48 -11.83 -1.62
CA LYS A 84 5.63 -11.27 -2.97
C LYS A 84 6.95 -10.53 -3.18
N LEU A 85 7.57 -10.04 -2.11
CA LEU A 85 8.87 -9.40 -2.18
C LEU A 85 9.97 -10.46 -2.13
N GLY A 86 11.09 -10.21 -2.77
CA GLY A 86 12.20 -11.15 -2.69
C GLY A 86 12.70 -11.29 -1.26
N LYS A 87 13.18 -12.47 -0.91
CA LYS A 87 13.65 -12.75 0.45
C LYS A 87 14.91 -11.97 0.82
N LYS A 88 15.60 -11.47 -0.19
CA LYS A 88 16.81 -10.67 0.01
C LYS A 88 16.48 -9.22 -0.26
N GLY A 89 17.06 -8.35 0.51
CA GLY A 89 16.92 -6.93 0.27
C GLY A 89 16.33 -6.19 1.43
N THR A 90 16.56 -4.90 1.40
CA THR A 90 16.16 -4.00 2.46
C THR A 90 14.65 -3.95 2.65
N TYR A 91 13.92 -3.98 1.55
CA TYR A 91 12.48 -3.85 1.61
C TYR A 91 11.83 -5.00 2.36
N HIS A 92 12.30 -6.22 2.09
CA HIS A 92 11.80 -7.41 2.82
C HIS A 92 12.05 -7.25 4.31
N SER A 93 13.25 -6.81 4.68
CA SER A 93 13.60 -6.62 6.09
C SER A 93 12.70 -5.59 6.75
N ILE A 94 12.38 -4.49 6.05
CA ILE A 94 11.52 -3.45 6.59
C ILE A 94 10.11 -4.00 6.87
N VAL A 95 9.57 -4.76 5.94
CA VAL A 95 8.24 -5.34 6.12
C VAL A 95 8.24 -6.34 7.28
N GLN A 96 9.30 -7.14 7.38
CA GLN A 96 9.42 -8.09 8.49
C GLN A 96 9.42 -7.36 9.83
N MET A 97 10.13 -6.24 9.91
CA MET A 97 10.15 -5.43 11.13
C MET A 97 8.76 -4.90 11.48
N LYS A 98 8.00 -4.47 10.48
CA LYS A 98 6.63 -4.00 10.70
C LYS A 98 5.74 -5.10 11.25
N LEU A 99 5.87 -6.29 10.69
CA LEU A 99 5.08 -7.44 11.13
C LEU A 99 5.45 -7.83 12.56
N ASP A 100 6.74 -7.85 12.86
CA ASP A 100 7.22 -8.17 14.22
C ASP A 100 6.71 -7.14 15.22
N ALA A 101 6.69 -5.86 14.85
CA ALA A 101 6.21 -4.80 15.74
C ALA A 101 4.74 -4.99 16.09
N LEU A 102 3.94 -5.45 15.14
CA LEU A 102 2.52 -5.73 15.41
C LEU A 102 2.36 -6.87 16.42
N ALA A 103 3.18 -7.91 16.30
CA ALA A 103 3.13 -9.02 17.22
C ALA A 103 3.47 -8.58 18.64
N GLU A 104 4.44 -7.68 18.78
CA GLU A 104 4.87 -7.19 20.08
C GLU A 104 3.94 -6.13 20.67
N GLY A 105 3.22 -5.42 19.83
CA GLY A 105 2.41 -4.29 20.23
C GLY A 105 1.04 -4.65 20.80
N LYS A 106 0.76 -5.90 20.99
CA LYS A 106 -0.58 -6.33 21.46
C LYS A 106 -0.85 -5.97 22.89
#